data_8a09c1455c77823f02f8fafeaf74ddf2
#
_entry.id   8a09c1455c77823f02f8fafeaf74ddf2
#
_cell.length_a   1.000
_cell.length_b   1.000
_cell.length_c   1.000
_cell.angle_alpha   90.00
_cell.angle_beta   90.00
_cell.angle_gamma   90.00
#
_symmetry.space_group_name_H-M   'P 1'
#
loop_
_entity.id
_entity.type
_entity.pdbx_description
1 polymer ?
#
loop_
_entity_poly.entity_id
_entity_poly.type
_entity_poly.pdbx_seq_one_letter_code
_entity_poly.pdbx_strand_id
1 'polypeptide(L)'
;MNQRALRDWGLGVRLLLVLSAGACLTSNAEAQRKPLAVDRYDDTFRKYSKRYFGPTFDWRKFKAQGLAESNLDPNAKSWVGARGIMQLMPSTYHEVRTKNPTMQQIDDPEWNIAAGIYYDRQLWRLWENDSVSVDRLPFTFASYNAGRLTILRAQDTARTHALDHRTWKSIETVAPRLRRWRHSETLDYVRRIEENFAKLDDRGRVRTDSTRRAK
;
A
#
# COMPACT_ATOMS: atom_id res chain seq x y z
N MET A 1 -65.27 42.93 53.99
CA MET A 1 -65.76 44.24 53.49
C MET A 1 -64.91 44.68 52.34
N ASN A 2 -65.57 44.74 51.19
CA ASN A 2 -65.40 45.70 50.07
C ASN A 2 -64.01 45.76 49.40
N GLN A 3 -63.99 45.42 48.23
CA GLN A 3 -64.55 45.82 46.91
C GLN A 3 -63.53 46.54 46.05
N ARG A 4 -63.38 46.03 44.85
CA ARG A 4 -63.30 46.74 43.54
C ARG A 4 -62.01 47.56 43.29
N ALA A 5 -61.49 47.66 42.14
CA ALA A 5 -61.90 47.36 40.74
C ALA A 5 -60.71 47.60 39.79
N LEU A 6 -60.58 46.83 38.79
CA LEU A 6 -60.53 47.13 37.36
C LEU A 6 -59.47 48.11 36.76
N ARG A 7 -58.97 47.65 35.66
CA ARG A 7 -58.58 48.37 34.42
C ARG A 7 -57.09 48.75 34.30
N ASP A 8 -56.43 48.72 33.26
CA ASP A 8 -56.61 48.22 31.86
C ASP A 8 -55.26 48.37 31.16
N TRP A 9 -55.04 47.56 30.19
CA TRP A 9 -54.31 47.79 28.94
C TRP A 9 -52.78 48.11 28.96
N GLY A 10 -52.09 47.31 28.21
CA GLY A 10 -50.75 47.55 27.72
C GLY A 10 -50.18 46.36 26.95
N LEU A 11 -50.64 46.13 25.71
CA LEU A 11 -50.00 45.23 24.79
C LEU A 11 -48.57 45.70 24.56
N GLY A 12 -47.64 44.93 25.03
CA GLY A 12 -46.22 45.04 24.71
C GLY A 12 -45.77 43.73 24.05
N VAL A 13 -45.86 43.68 22.74
CA VAL A 13 -45.27 42.60 21.95
C VAL A 13 -43.74 42.63 22.16
N ARG A 14 -43.25 41.79 23.03
CA ARG A 14 -41.80 41.51 23.06
C ARG A 14 -41.48 40.46 22.05
N LEU A 15 -40.96 40.90 20.93
CA LEU A 15 -40.33 40.08 19.89
C LEU A 15 -39.12 39.41 20.49
N LEU A 16 -39.25 38.13 20.90
CA LEU A 16 -38.15 37.26 21.24
C LEU A 16 -37.45 36.86 19.95
N LEU A 17 -36.35 37.54 19.62
CA LEU A 17 -35.38 37.10 18.66
C LEU A 17 -34.76 35.79 19.18
N VAL A 18 -35.26 34.65 18.73
CA VAL A 18 -34.61 33.37 18.85
C VAL A 18 -33.46 33.39 17.87
N LEU A 19 -32.29 33.77 18.36
CA LEU A 19 -31.02 33.48 17.65
C LEU A 19 -30.83 31.95 17.65
N SER A 20 -31.31 31.31 16.58
CA SER A 20 -30.92 29.96 16.28
C SER A 20 -29.42 29.97 15.92
N ALA A 21 -28.58 29.71 16.92
CA ALA A 21 -27.22 29.29 16.69
C ALA A 21 -27.30 27.99 15.90
N GLY A 22 -27.24 28.10 14.58
CA GLY A 22 -26.99 26.99 13.68
C GLY A 22 -25.60 26.45 14.01
N ALA A 23 -25.52 25.54 14.99
CA ALA A 23 -24.38 24.71 15.17
C ALA A 23 -24.20 23.93 13.87
N CYS A 24 -23.21 24.34 13.09
CA CYS A 24 -22.74 23.60 11.95
C CYS A 24 -22.23 22.27 12.47
N LEU A 25 -23.14 21.29 12.60
CA LEU A 25 -22.82 19.89 12.77
C LEU A 25 -22.25 19.40 11.44
N THR A 26 -21.03 19.86 11.12
CA THR A 26 -20.18 19.10 10.21
C THR A 26 -19.87 17.81 10.94
N SER A 27 -20.77 16.87 10.70
CA SER A 27 -20.72 15.56 11.26
C SER A 27 -19.35 14.93 10.98
N ASN A 28 -18.71 14.49 12.04
CA ASN A 28 -17.60 13.53 12.06
C ASN A 28 -18.05 12.15 11.46
N ALA A 29 -18.77 12.16 10.35
CA ALA A 29 -19.18 10.94 9.64
C ALA A 29 -17.98 10.20 9.04
N GLU A 30 -16.81 10.85 8.97
CA GLU A 30 -15.58 10.24 8.48
C GLU A 30 -14.86 9.41 9.55
N ALA A 31 -15.12 9.68 10.84
CA ALA A 31 -14.46 9.00 11.95
C ALA A 31 -15.07 7.63 12.33
N GLN A 32 -16.20 7.24 11.74
CA GLN A 32 -16.92 6.00 12.09
C GLN A 32 -17.08 5.00 10.95
N ARG A 33 -16.44 5.19 9.80
CA ARG A 33 -16.41 4.13 8.79
C ARG A 33 -15.55 2.99 9.28
N LYS A 34 -16.17 1.83 9.53
CA LYS A 34 -15.45 0.57 9.72
C LYS A 34 -14.40 0.45 8.61
N PRO A 35 -13.10 0.27 8.92
CA PRO A 35 -12.09 0.13 7.87
C PRO A 35 -12.54 -0.95 6.89
N LEU A 36 -12.48 -0.67 5.61
CA LEU A 36 -12.65 -1.70 4.60
C LEU A 36 -11.60 -2.78 4.84
N ALA A 37 -11.90 -4.03 4.51
CA ALA A 37 -10.95 -5.13 4.68
C ALA A 37 -9.55 -4.81 4.10
N VAL A 38 -9.52 -4.01 3.03
CA VAL A 38 -8.32 -3.51 2.35
C VAL A 38 -7.51 -2.50 3.19
N ASP A 39 -8.12 -1.78 4.13
CA ASP A 39 -7.44 -0.75 4.94
C ASP A 39 -6.96 -1.29 6.30
N ARG A 40 -7.29 -2.53 6.60
CA ARG A 40 -7.02 -3.18 7.89
C ARG A 40 -5.53 -3.18 8.28
N TYR A 41 -4.64 -3.22 7.30
CA TYR A 41 -3.20 -3.35 7.51
C TYR A 41 -2.42 -2.07 7.21
N ASP A 42 -3.08 -0.94 6.95
CA ASP A 42 -2.44 0.32 6.56
C ASP A 42 -1.41 0.80 7.57
N ASP A 43 -1.74 0.75 8.86
CA ASP A 43 -0.82 1.16 9.92
C ASP A 43 0.41 0.23 10.00
N THR A 44 0.24 -1.05 9.72
CA THR A 44 1.33 -2.02 9.66
C THR A 44 2.25 -1.71 8.47
N PHE A 45 1.70 -1.46 7.29
CA PHE A 45 2.48 -1.04 6.12
C PHE A 45 3.23 0.27 6.37
N ARG A 46 2.59 1.30 6.96
CA ARG A 46 3.24 2.56 7.34
C ARG A 46 4.37 2.34 8.34
N LYS A 47 4.13 1.59 9.39
CA LYS A 47 5.09 1.28 10.44
C LYS A 47 6.38 0.68 9.87
N TYR A 48 6.27 -0.37 9.07
CA TYR A 48 7.43 -1.09 8.57
C TYR A 48 8.07 -0.44 7.35
N SER A 49 7.31 0.28 6.50
CA SER A 49 7.87 1.15 5.49
C SER A 49 8.77 2.23 6.11
N LYS A 50 8.25 2.95 7.11
CA LYS A 50 9.02 3.96 7.84
C LYS A 50 10.26 3.36 8.51
N ARG A 51 10.13 2.18 9.11
CA ARG A 51 11.24 1.50 9.81
C ARG A 51 12.38 1.12 8.87
N TYR A 52 12.08 0.59 7.68
CA TYR A 52 13.10 0.01 6.80
C TYR A 52 13.55 0.95 5.67
N PHE A 53 12.67 1.84 5.20
CA PHE A 53 12.97 2.75 4.09
C PHE A 53 13.03 4.22 4.50
N GLY A 54 12.60 4.55 5.71
CA GLY A 54 12.56 5.92 6.22
C GLY A 54 11.19 6.60 6.06
N PRO A 55 11.01 7.78 6.70
CA PRO A 55 9.69 8.43 6.81
C PRO A 55 9.18 9.04 5.50
N THR A 56 10.04 9.29 4.54
CA THR A 56 9.70 9.92 3.25
C THR A 56 9.32 8.90 2.17
N PHE A 57 9.54 7.61 2.42
CA PHE A 57 9.19 6.57 1.47
C PHE A 57 7.68 6.31 1.45
N ASP A 58 7.10 6.24 0.26
CA ASP A 58 5.67 6.01 0.10
C ASP A 58 5.27 4.56 0.41
N TRP A 59 4.75 4.34 1.60
CA TRP A 59 4.31 3.05 2.12
C TRP A 59 3.25 2.35 1.25
N ARG A 60 2.49 3.13 0.45
CA ARG A 60 1.45 2.61 -0.44
C ARG A 60 2.03 1.69 -1.52
N LYS A 61 3.31 1.82 -1.84
CA LYS A 61 4.02 0.91 -2.75
C LYS A 61 3.99 -0.54 -2.24
N PHE A 62 4.23 -0.73 -0.94
CA PHE A 62 4.19 -2.06 -0.33
C PHE A 62 2.75 -2.57 -0.12
N LYS A 63 1.78 -1.68 0.15
CA LYS A 63 0.37 -2.07 0.14
C LYS A 63 -0.05 -2.55 -1.24
N ALA A 64 0.34 -1.84 -2.30
CA ALA A 64 0.07 -2.22 -3.68
C ALA A 64 0.70 -3.58 -4.04
N GLN A 65 1.89 -3.86 -3.50
CA GLN A 65 2.54 -5.16 -3.61
C GLN A 65 1.73 -6.24 -2.89
N GLY A 66 1.34 -6.04 -1.65
CA GLY A 66 0.49 -7.00 -0.91
C GLY A 66 -0.85 -7.27 -1.59
N LEU A 67 -1.44 -6.25 -2.25
CA LEU A 67 -2.61 -6.42 -3.12
C LEU A 67 -2.30 -7.31 -4.33
N ALA A 68 -1.14 -7.16 -4.95
CA ALA A 68 -0.72 -8.00 -6.08
C ALA A 68 -0.39 -9.43 -5.66
N GLU A 69 0.13 -9.64 -4.44
CA GLU A 69 0.51 -10.94 -3.91
C GLU A 69 -0.70 -11.80 -3.50
N SER A 70 -1.60 -11.25 -2.72
CA SER A 70 -2.68 -12.02 -2.08
C SER A 70 -4.02 -11.30 -1.98
N ASN A 71 -4.14 -10.12 -2.54
CA ASN A 71 -5.25 -9.19 -2.25
C ASN A 71 -5.40 -8.90 -0.75
N LEU A 72 -4.28 -8.88 -0.02
CA LEU A 72 -4.16 -8.70 1.43
C LEU A 72 -4.82 -9.83 2.25
N ASP A 73 -4.96 -11.02 1.70
CA ASP A 73 -5.46 -12.18 2.44
C ASP A 73 -4.36 -12.75 3.36
N PRO A 74 -4.52 -12.70 4.69
CA PRO A 74 -3.54 -13.23 5.62
C PRO A 74 -3.44 -14.76 5.59
N ASN A 75 -4.46 -15.44 5.08
CA ASN A 75 -4.52 -16.89 5.01
C ASN A 75 -4.09 -17.45 3.64
N ALA A 76 -3.71 -16.57 2.71
CA ALA A 76 -3.33 -16.98 1.37
C ALA A 76 -2.14 -17.97 1.40
N LYS A 77 -2.29 -19.05 0.62
CA LYS A 77 -1.23 -20.05 0.42
C LYS A 77 -1.16 -20.40 -1.06
N SER A 78 0.03 -20.28 -1.65
CA SER A 78 0.23 -20.71 -3.02
C SER A 78 0.51 -22.21 -3.10
N TRP A 79 0.34 -22.79 -4.29
CA TRP A 79 0.66 -24.19 -4.54
C TRP A 79 2.14 -24.54 -4.34
N VAL A 80 3.04 -23.55 -4.42
CA VAL A 80 4.49 -23.71 -4.14
C VAL A 80 4.84 -23.47 -2.68
N GLY A 81 3.86 -23.15 -1.83
CA GLY A 81 4.05 -22.98 -0.39
C GLY A 81 4.34 -21.57 0.08
N ALA A 82 4.21 -20.54 -0.78
CA ALA A 82 4.26 -19.15 -0.32
C ALA A 82 3.05 -18.82 0.56
N ARG A 83 3.23 -17.94 1.58
CA ARG A 83 2.28 -17.76 2.67
C ARG A 83 2.00 -16.29 2.99
N GLY A 84 0.76 -16.01 3.32
CA GLY A 84 0.29 -14.76 3.91
C GLY A 84 0.18 -13.60 2.92
N ILE A 85 0.01 -12.40 3.47
CA ILE A 85 -0.25 -11.15 2.73
C ILE A 85 0.82 -10.87 1.67
N MET A 86 2.09 -11.08 2.00
CA MET A 86 3.24 -10.81 1.14
C MET A 86 3.78 -12.07 0.44
N GLN A 87 3.03 -13.17 0.47
CA GLN A 87 3.37 -14.44 -0.19
C GLN A 87 4.85 -14.84 -0.05
N LEU A 88 5.32 -14.85 1.20
CA LEU A 88 6.70 -15.22 1.48
C LEU A 88 6.90 -16.75 1.44
N MET A 89 7.96 -17.18 0.79
CA MET A 89 8.43 -18.56 0.92
C MET A 89 8.96 -18.80 2.32
N PRO A 90 8.70 -19.98 2.94
CA PRO A 90 9.21 -20.30 4.26
C PRO A 90 10.73 -20.16 4.40
N SER A 91 11.50 -20.50 3.37
CA SER A 91 12.95 -20.32 3.34
C SER A 91 13.35 -18.84 3.41
N THR A 92 12.71 -17.99 2.61
CA THR A 92 12.95 -16.55 2.62
C THR A 92 12.58 -15.93 3.98
N TYR A 93 11.45 -16.35 4.56
CA TYR A 93 11.05 -15.88 5.89
C TYR A 93 12.08 -16.30 6.95
N HIS A 94 12.60 -17.53 6.87
CA HIS A 94 13.62 -18.01 7.78
C HIS A 94 14.91 -17.16 7.72
N GLU A 95 15.40 -16.84 6.52
CA GLU A 95 16.56 -15.96 6.33
C GLU A 95 16.32 -14.55 6.90
N VAL A 96 15.14 -13.98 6.64
CA VAL A 96 14.75 -12.68 7.20
C VAL A 96 14.70 -12.73 8.72
N ARG A 97 14.10 -13.76 9.30
CA ARG A 97 13.97 -13.95 10.74
C ARG A 97 15.33 -14.12 11.43
N THR A 98 16.28 -14.82 10.80
CA THR A 98 17.64 -14.95 11.33
C THR A 98 18.30 -13.58 11.56
N LYS A 99 18.01 -12.60 10.71
CA LYS A 99 18.49 -11.22 10.84
C LYS A 99 17.58 -10.33 11.72
N ASN A 100 16.40 -10.81 12.04
CA ASN A 100 15.37 -10.11 12.83
C ASN A 100 14.72 -11.07 13.84
N PRO A 101 15.43 -11.45 14.93
CA PRO A 101 14.96 -12.51 15.84
C PRO A 101 13.65 -12.21 16.57
N THR A 102 13.21 -10.94 16.58
CA THR A 102 11.93 -10.53 17.16
C THR A 102 10.72 -10.92 16.33
N MET A 103 10.90 -11.26 15.05
CA MET A 103 9.82 -11.75 14.18
C MET A 103 9.38 -13.14 14.63
N GLN A 104 8.08 -13.35 14.79
CA GLN A 104 7.55 -14.60 15.35
C GLN A 104 7.19 -15.62 14.28
N GLN A 105 5.99 -15.56 13.72
CA GLN A 105 5.49 -16.57 12.79
C GLN A 105 5.15 -15.98 11.43
N ILE A 106 5.40 -16.74 10.38
CA ILE A 106 5.13 -16.35 8.99
C ILE A 106 3.63 -16.12 8.73
N ASP A 107 2.75 -16.82 9.47
CA ASP A 107 1.29 -16.71 9.31
C ASP A 107 0.69 -15.54 10.12
N ASP A 108 1.47 -14.88 10.97
CA ASP A 108 1.06 -13.64 11.61
C ASP A 108 1.09 -12.50 10.59
N PRO A 109 -0.03 -11.80 10.36
CA PRO A 109 -0.11 -10.75 9.33
C PRO A 109 0.89 -9.61 9.51
N GLU A 110 1.15 -9.21 10.76
CA GLU A 110 2.10 -8.14 11.05
C GLU A 110 3.52 -8.57 10.70
N TRP A 111 3.93 -9.77 11.13
CA TRP A 111 5.28 -10.29 10.84
C TRP A 111 5.46 -10.66 9.37
N ASN A 112 4.41 -11.10 8.71
CA ASN A 112 4.43 -11.37 7.28
C ASN A 112 4.67 -10.09 6.46
N ILE A 113 3.95 -9.01 6.77
CA ILE A 113 4.16 -7.69 6.14
C ILE A 113 5.56 -7.15 6.47
N ALA A 114 5.96 -7.22 7.75
CA ALA A 114 7.27 -6.74 8.19
C ALA A 114 8.41 -7.46 7.45
N ALA A 115 8.31 -8.77 7.30
CA ALA A 115 9.32 -9.58 6.64
C ALA A 115 9.36 -9.32 5.12
N GLY A 116 8.19 -9.14 4.48
CA GLY A 116 8.11 -8.78 3.06
C GLY A 116 8.81 -7.46 2.77
N ILE A 117 8.47 -6.41 3.52
CA ILE A 117 9.09 -5.08 3.36
C ILE A 117 10.59 -5.11 3.70
N TYR A 118 11.00 -5.90 4.70
CA TYR A 118 12.42 -6.07 4.99
C TYR A 118 13.17 -6.77 3.86
N TYR A 119 12.57 -7.79 3.24
CA TYR A 119 13.15 -8.47 2.07
C TYR A 119 13.25 -7.53 0.87
N ASP A 120 12.23 -6.71 0.60
CA ASP A 120 12.32 -5.62 -0.39
C ASP A 120 13.47 -4.67 -0.08
N ARG A 121 13.69 -4.31 1.19
CA ARG A 121 14.81 -3.45 1.58
C ARG A 121 16.16 -4.07 1.27
N GLN A 122 16.31 -5.39 1.44
CA GLN A 122 17.54 -6.09 1.08
C GLN A 122 17.76 -6.03 -0.44
N LEU A 123 16.74 -6.35 -1.22
CA LEU A 123 16.79 -6.28 -2.69
C LEU A 123 17.05 -4.86 -3.18
N TRP A 124 16.38 -3.87 -2.60
CA TRP A 124 16.59 -2.47 -2.91
C TRP A 124 18.05 -2.02 -2.73
N ARG A 125 18.70 -2.44 -1.66
CA ARG A 125 20.11 -2.14 -1.42
C ARG A 125 21.04 -2.79 -2.45
N LEU A 126 20.74 -4.01 -2.86
CA LEU A 126 21.53 -4.70 -3.88
C LEU A 126 21.45 -4.00 -5.24
N TRP A 127 20.32 -3.35 -5.55
CA TRP A 127 20.17 -2.59 -6.80
C TRP A 127 20.81 -1.19 -6.74
N GLU A 128 21.16 -0.69 -5.58
CA GLU A 128 21.91 0.57 -5.44
C GLU A 128 23.31 0.46 -6.07
N ASN A 129 23.98 -0.65 -5.83
CA ASN A 129 25.31 -0.91 -6.33
C ASN A 129 25.34 -1.10 -7.85
N ASP A 130 24.24 -1.49 -8.45
CA ASP A 130 24.12 -1.72 -9.89
C ASP A 130 23.72 -0.45 -10.67
N SER A 131 23.74 0.72 -10.01
CA SER A 131 23.43 2.04 -10.61
C SER A 131 22.00 2.14 -11.20
N VAL A 132 21.06 1.31 -10.74
CA VAL A 132 19.67 1.31 -11.16
C VAL A 132 18.89 2.32 -10.30
N SER A 133 19.20 3.61 -10.42
CA SER A 133 18.67 4.63 -9.50
C SER A 133 17.21 5.02 -9.80
N VAL A 134 16.85 5.13 -11.08
CA VAL A 134 15.51 5.59 -11.52
C VAL A 134 14.48 4.49 -11.42
N ASP A 135 14.79 3.31 -11.93
CA ASP A 135 13.86 2.17 -12.01
C ASP A 135 14.03 1.15 -10.86
N ARG A 136 14.61 1.59 -9.76
CA ARG A 136 14.99 0.70 -8.66
C ARG A 136 13.82 -0.09 -8.06
N LEU A 137 12.62 0.47 -8.01
CA LEU A 137 11.42 -0.24 -7.52
C LEU A 137 11.00 -1.39 -8.44
N PRO A 138 10.80 -1.20 -9.75
CA PRO A 138 10.53 -2.30 -10.67
C PRO A 138 11.56 -3.44 -10.57
N PHE A 139 12.86 -3.11 -10.49
CA PHE A 139 13.91 -4.11 -10.30
C PHE A 139 13.79 -4.84 -8.94
N THR A 140 13.43 -4.13 -7.88
CA THR A 140 13.21 -4.71 -6.55
C THR A 140 12.04 -5.67 -6.59
N PHE A 141 10.88 -5.26 -7.08
CA PHE A 141 9.69 -6.10 -7.15
C PHE A 141 9.86 -7.30 -8.08
N ALA A 142 10.49 -7.11 -9.25
CA ALA A 142 10.81 -8.22 -10.14
C ALA A 142 11.74 -9.24 -9.47
N SER A 143 12.71 -8.77 -8.69
CA SER A 143 13.61 -9.64 -7.94
C SER A 143 12.93 -10.37 -6.79
N TYR A 144 11.92 -9.75 -6.17
CA TYR A 144 11.08 -10.38 -5.17
C TYR A 144 10.36 -11.60 -5.76
N ASN A 145 9.76 -11.45 -6.94
CA ASN A 145 8.99 -12.48 -7.63
C ASN A 145 9.87 -13.55 -8.30
N ALA A 146 10.85 -13.14 -9.10
CA ALA A 146 11.64 -14.06 -9.96
C ALA A 146 13.01 -14.44 -9.40
N GLY A 147 13.42 -13.81 -8.30
CA GLY A 147 14.79 -13.90 -7.78
C GLY A 147 15.75 -12.95 -8.51
N ARG A 148 16.65 -12.31 -7.73
CA ARG A 148 17.60 -11.31 -8.24
C ARG A 148 18.49 -11.83 -9.38
N LEU A 149 18.96 -13.09 -9.30
CA LEU A 149 19.80 -13.69 -10.33
C LEU A 149 19.12 -13.75 -11.71
N THR A 150 17.80 -13.90 -11.74
CA THR A 150 17.02 -13.88 -12.98
C THR A 150 17.07 -12.49 -13.62
N ILE A 151 16.90 -11.45 -12.82
CA ILE A 151 16.93 -10.06 -13.29
C ILE A 151 18.35 -9.63 -13.70
N LEU A 152 19.39 -10.09 -13.01
CA LEU A 152 20.79 -9.89 -13.44
C LEU A 152 21.04 -10.51 -14.82
N ARG A 153 20.57 -11.72 -15.08
CA ARG A 153 20.67 -12.34 -16.42
C ARG A 153 19.93 -11.53 -17.50
N ALA A 154 18.80 -10.90 -17.14
CA ALA A 154 18.09 -10.00 -18.04
C ALA A 154 18.92 -8.73 -18.33
N GLN A 155 19.58 -8.16 -17.33
CA GLN A 155 20.51 -7.03 -17.54
C GLN A 155 21.67 -7.42 -18.47
N ASP A 156 22.28 -8.59 -18.26
CA ASP A 156 23.35 -9.06 -19.15
C ASP A 156 22.85 -9.24 -20.58
N THR A 157 21.66 -9.79 -20.76
CA THR A 157 21.02 -9.89 -22.07
C THR A 157 20.77 -8.50 -22.69
N ALA A 158 20.32 -7.52 -21.90
CA ALA A 158 20.14 -6.14 -22.37
C ALA A 158 21.48 -5.54 -22.87
N ARG A 159 22.56 -5.72 -22.12
CA ARG A 159 23.93 -5.28 -22.54
C ARG A 159 24.34 -5.90 -23.87
N THR A 160 24.13 -7.20 -24.07
CA THR A 160 24.49 -7.88 -25.33
C THR A 160 23.67 -7.40 -26.52
N HIS A 161 22.52 -6.76 -26.28
CA HIS A 161 21.65 -6.18 -27.32
C HIS A 161 21.79 -4.65 -27.42
N ALA A 162 22.86 -4.08 -26.86
CA ALA A 162 23.13 -2.64 -26.84
C ALA A 162 21.99 -1.78 -26.24
N LEU A 163 21.25 -2.34 -25.27
CA LEU A 163 20.21 -1.64 -24.52
C LEU A 163 20.75 -1.15 -23.17
N ASP A 164 20.20 -0.06 -22.65
CA ASP A 164 20.55 0.40 -21.30
C ASP A 164 19.98 -0.57 -20.26
N HIS A 165 20.86 -1.44 -19.77
CA HIS A 165 20.53 -2.48 -18.78
C HIS A 165 20.03 -1.95 -17.42
N ARG A 166 20.10 -0.62 -17.18
CA ARG A 166 19.67 0.04 -15.95
C ARG A 166 18.21 0.48 -16.00
N THR A 167 17.54 0.36 -17.14
CA THR A 167 16.14 0.73 -17.29
C THR A 167 15.23 -0.50 -17.28
N TRP A 168 14.08 -0.38 -16.63
CA TRP A 168 13.09 -1.45 -16.59
C TRP A 168 12.56 -1.78 -18.00
N LYS A 169 12.43 -0.76 -18.85
CA LYS A 169 12.02 -0.93 -20.25
C LYS A 169 12.93 -1.87 -21.03
N SER A 170 14.22 -1.81 -20.80
CA SER A 170 15.18 -2.73 -21.44
C SER A 170 15.01 -4.17 -20.95
N ILE A 171 14.73 -4.35 -19.65
CA ILE A 171 14.43 -5.67 -19.07
C ILE A 171 13.19 -6.27 -19.71
N GLU A 172 12.08 -5.51 -19.81
CA GLU A 172 10.85 -5.94 -20.49
C GLU A 172 11.13 -6.37 -21.95
N THR A 173 11.97 -5.60 -22.65
CA THR A 173 12.31 -5.86 -24.06
C THR A 173 13.06 -7.19 -24.24
N VAL A 174 13.98 -7.52 -23.34
CA VAL A 174 14.78 -8.74 -23.46
C VAL A 174 14.16 -9.95 -22.75
N ALA A 175 13.21 -9.77 -21.88
CA ALA A 175 12.60 -10.83 -21.09
C ALA A 175 12.16 -12.06 -21.91
N PRO A 176 11.52 -11.92 -23.10
CA PRO A 176 11.13 -13.07 -23.90
C PRO A 176 12.30 -13.90 -24.45
N ARG A 177 13.53 -13.36 -24.44
CA ARG A 177 14.74 -14.04 -24.91
C ARG A 177 15.37 -14.94 -23.85
N LEU A 178 14.99 -14.77 -22.58
CA LEU A 178 15.58 -15.53 -21.49
C LEU A 178 14.89 -16.89 -21.33
N ARG A 179 15.65 -17.94 -21.54
CA ARG A 179 15.17 -19.31 -21.26
C ARG A 179 15.06 -19.53 -19.76
N ARG A 180 14.13 -20.39 -19.33
CA ARG A 180 13.89 -20.77 -17.92
C ARG A 180 13.46 -19.61 -17.00
N TRP A 181 12.88 -18.55 -17.58
CA TRP A 181 12.23 -17.50 -16.83
C TRP A 181 10.77 -17.39 -17.28
N ARG A 182 9.86 -17.47 -16.35
CA ARG A 182 8.43 -17.20 -16.58
C ARG A 182 8.20 -15.70 -16.62
N HIS A 183 8.80 -15.05 -17.62
CA HIS A 183 8.88 -13.59 -17.71
C HIS A 183 7.51 -12.91 -17.69
N SER A 184 6.49 -13.49 -18.36
CA SER A 184 5.13 -12.92 -18.35
C SER A 184 4.58 -12.77 -16.93
N GLU A 185 4.78 -13.79 -16.07
CA GLU A 185 4.36 -13.73 -14.66
C GLU A 185 5.02 -12.57 -13.91
N THR A 186 6.33 -12.40 -14.09
CA THR A 186 7.08 -11.34 -13.39
C THR A 186 6.75 -9.95 -13.93
N LEU A 187 6.64 -9.78 -15.25
CA LEU A 187 6.27 -8.50 -15.86
C LEU A 187 4.84 -8.09 -15.46
N ASP A 188 3.91 -9.05 -15.48
CA ASP A 188 2.53 -8.82 -15.03
C ASP A 188 2.45 -8.50 -13.53
N TYR A 189 3.32 -9.10 -12.74
CA TYR A 189 3.42 -8.79 -11.31
C TYR A 189 3.82 -7.34 -11.06
N VAL A 190 4.90 -6.87 -11.69
CA VAL A 190 5.35 -5.47 -11.57
C VAL A 190 4.24 -4.52 -12.04
N ARG A 191 3.63 -4.79 -13.20
CA ARG A 191 2.52 -3.98 -13.72
C ARG A 191 1.32 -3.94 -12.77
N ARG A 192 0.91 -5.07 -12.19
CA ARG A 192 -0.18 -5.11 -11.20
C ARG A 192 0.12 -4.27 -9.96
N ILE A 193 1.37 -4.24 -9.51
CA ILE A 193 1.74 -3.36 -8.38
C ILE A 193 1.55 -1.90 -8.75
N GLU A 194 1.99 -1.48 -9.94
CA GLU A 194 1.83 -0.11 -10.43
C GLU A 194 0.35 0.26 -10.59
N GLU A 195 -0.45 -0.62 -11.18
CA GLU A 195 -1.89 -0.44 -11.32
C GLU A 195 -2.61 -0.34 -9.96
N ASN A 196 -2.25 -1.21 -9.01
CA ASN A 196 -2.79 -1.14 -7.66
C ASN A 196 -2.39 0.16 -6.96
N PHE A 197 -1.14 0.57 -7.09
CA PHE A 197 -0.67 1.84 -6.53
C PHE A 197 -1.43 3.04 -7.10
N ALA A 198 -1.66 3.07 -8.41
CA ALA A 198 -2.42 4.13 -9.09
C ALA A 198 -3.88 4.22 -8.62
N LYS A 199 -4.45 3.11 -8.13
CA LYS A 199 -5.82 3.06 -7.57
C LYS A 199 -5.90 3.55 -6.12
N LEU A 200 -4.78 3.71 -5.42
CA LEU A 200 -4.77 4.18 -4.04
C LEU A 200 -4.80 5.71 -3.97
N ASP A 201 -5.58 6.26 -3.03
CA ASP A 201 -5.52 7.68 -2.67
C ASP A 201 -4.34 7.97 -1.73
N ASP A 202 -4.15 9.24 -1.34
CA ASP A 202 -3.05 9.64 -0.47
C ASP A 202 -3.12 9.03 0.95
N ARG A 203 -4.29 8.55 1.34
CA ARG A 203 -4.51 7.83 2.61
C ARG A 203 -4.34 6.32 2.45
N GLY A 204 -4.08 5.84 1.22
CA GLY A 204 -3.94 4.42 0.90
C GLY A 204 -5.25 3.68 0.64
N ARG A 205 -6.39 4.37 0.54
CA ARG A 205 -7.69 3.77 0.27
C ARG A 205 -7.89 3.57 -1.22
N VAL A 206 -8.58 2.50 -1.60
CA VAL A 206 -8.93 2.28 -3.00
C VAL A 206 -9.93 3.35 -3.46
N ARG A 207 -9.58 4.08 -4.53
CA ARG A 207 -10.46 5.06 -5.16
C ARG A 207 -11.69 4.35 -5.73
N THR A 208 -12.88 4.71 -5.25
CA THR A 208 -14.13 4.27 -5.85
C THR A 208 -14.50 5.21 -7.00
N ASP A 209 -15.08 4.70 -8.10
CA ASP A 209 -15.42 5.46 -9.31
C ASP A 209 -16.39 6.66 -9.10
N SER A 210 -16.92 6.85 -7.89
CA SER A 210 -17.77 7.99 -7.53
C SER A 210 -17.08 9.35 -7.64
N THR A 211 -15.73 9.39 -7.66
CA THR A 211 -14.94 10.62 -7.81
C THR A 211 -14.66 11.01 -9.27
N ARG A 212 -14.98 10.14 -10.24
CA ARG A 212 -14.75 10.41 -11.68
C ARG A 212 -15.83 11.28 -12.34
N ARG A 213 -16.99 11.51 -11.69
CA ARG A 213 -18.11 12.29 -12.25
C ARG A 213 -18.15 13.77 -11.81
N ALA A 214 -17.15 14.24 -11.08
CA ALA A 214 -17.08 15.60 -10.55
C ALA A 214 -15.85 16.37 -11.08
N LYS A 215 -15.60 16.30 -12.40
CA LYS A 215 -14.71 17.24 -13.11
C LYS A 215 -15.32 17.58 -14.46
#